data_789d43c75c910e0ff40ba869f2503832
#
_entry.id   789d43c75c910e0ff40ba869f2503832
#
_cell.length_a   1.000
_cell.length_b   1.000
_cell.length_c   1.000
_cell.angle_alpha   90.00
_cell.angle_beta   90.00
_cell.angle_gamma   90.00
#
_symmetry.space_group_name_H-M   'P 1'
#
loop_
_entity.id
_entity.type
_entity.pdbx_description
1 polymer ?
#
loop_
_entity_poly.entity_id
_entity_poly.type
_entity_poly.pdbx_seq_one_letter_code
_entity_poly.pdbx_strand_id
1 'polypeptide(L)'
;NVLGRTQAEVKGKLRTAIEDGKKLDPVKAGSYTLEQWLKLWYSVYVEPQVRYSTREFYHNAIDHHIIPKLGSVKLEKLTMLQIQQFYNELLKSGRVQKKNQPELKEHGLSPRMVQCVHVVLNKALEHAVEEKLILANPVKKCKIPKNTHKEMNILPEALIGPYLSAAREHGILAPMYLELTTGLRRGELLALRWEDLDVQNRTLSINKSVARQNGCLLYTSPSPRDRG
;
A
#
# COMPACT_ATOMS: atom_id res chain seq x y z
N ASN A 1 -4.19 6.49 -37.15
CA ASN A 1 -3.43 6.91 -38.32
C ASN A 1 -1.97 6.53 -38.14
N VAL A 2 -1.42 5.75 -39.06
CA VAL A 2 0.00 5.39 -39.10
C VAL A 2 0.69 6.29 -40.10
N LEU A 3 1.65 7.09 -39.62
CA LEU A 3 2.42 8.02 -40.44
C LEU A 3 3.89 7.59 -40.50
N GLY A 4 4.51 7.69 -41.67
CA GLY A 4 5.93 7.40 -41.91
C GLY A 4 6.46 8.15 -43.12
N ARG A 5 7.79 8.32 -43.19
CA ARG A 5 8.46 9.04 -44.25
C ARG A 5 8.61 8.18 -45.56
N THR A 6 8.57 6.87 -45.42
CA THR A 6 8.65 5.92 -46.54
C THR A 6 7.53 4.88 -46.50
N GLN A 7 7.18 4.35 -47.66
CA GLN A 7 6.15 3.30 -47.77
C GLN A 7 6.52 2.01 -47.01
N ALA A 8 7.81 1.69 -46.93
CA ALA A 8 8.31 0.55 -46.15
C ALA A 8 8.14 0.76 -44.65
N GLU A 9 8.38 1.98 -44.17
CA GLU A 9 8.20 2.36 -42.75
C GLU A 9 6.71 2.30 -42.36
N VAL A 10 5.83 2.82 -43.20
CA VAL A 10 4.37 2.76 -42.99
C VAL A 10 3.87 1.32 -42.96
N LYS A 11 4.34 0.48 -43.92
CA LYS A 11 4.01 -0.97 -43.93
C LYS A 11 4.50 -1.69 -42.66
N GLY A 12 5.74 -1.40 -42.21
CA GLY A 12 6.27 -1.96 -40.97
C GLY A 12 5.43 -1.58 -39.74
N LYS A 13 5.17 -0.29 -39.59
CA LYS A 13 4.33 0.23 -38.48
C LYS A 13 2.89 -0.31 -38.50
N LEU A 14 2.31 -0.46 -39.72
CA LEU A 14 0.97 -1.04 -39.89
C LEU A 14 0.95 -2.51 -39.48
N ARG A 15 1.96 -3.28 -39.88
CA ARG A 15 2.09 -4.70 -39.53
C ARG A 15 2.23 -4.89 -38.03
N THR A 16 3.07 -4.10 -37.38
CA THR A 16 3.22 -4.09 -35.90
C THR A 16 1.90 -3.72 -35.23
N ALA A 17 1.19 -2.70 -35.71
CA ALA A 17 -0.09 -2.28 -35.16
C ALA A 17 -1.17 -3.35 -35.28
N ILE A 18 -1.20 -4.10 -36.44
CA ILE A 18 -2.12 -5.23 -36.65
C ILE A 18 -1.77 -6.40 -35.72
N GLU A 19 -0.49 -6.72 -35.56
CA GLU A 19 -0.02 -7.79 -34.67
C GLU A 19 -0.32 -7.46 -33.19
N ASP A 20 -0.15 -6.21 -32.80
CA ASP A 20 -0.49 -5.75 -31.46
C ASP A 20 -2.00 -5.74 -31.22
N GLY A 21 -2.79 -5.32 -32.21
CA GLY A 21 -4.26 -5.41 -32.18
C GLY A 21 -4.79 -6.85 -32.01
N LYS A 22 -4.10 -7.84 -32.57
CA LYS A 22 -4.43 -9.28 -32.39
C LYS A 22 -4.08 -9.80 -30.97
N LYS A 23 -3.21 -9.13 -30.24
CA LYS A 23 -2.84 -9.50 -28.86
C LYS A 23 -3.89 -9.05 -27.85
N LEU A 24 -4.75 -8.09 -28.19
CA LEU A 24 -5.85 -7.63 -27.34
C LEU A 24 -7.10 -8.49 -27.58
N ASP A 25 -7.89 -8.68 -26.51
CA ASP A 25 -9.24 -9.23 -26.66
C ASP A 25 -10.17 -8.10 -27.19
N PRO A 26 -10.63 -8.16 -28.46
CA PRO A 26 -11.39 -7.07 -29.06
C PRO A 26 -12.75 -6.84 -28.39
N VAL A 27 -13.28 -7.84 -27.67
CA VAL A 27 -14.55 -7.74 -26.93
C VAL A 27 -14.35 -7.02 -25.59
N LYS A 28 -13.17 -7.16 -24.97
CA LYS A 28 -12.84 -6.60 -23.67
C LYS A 28 -12.02 -5.31 -23.76
N ALA A 29 -11.18 -5.17 -24.78
CA ALA A 29 -10.34 -4.01 -24.97
C ALA A 29 -11.19 -2.75 -25.20
N GLY A 30 -10.94 -1.70 -24.42
CA GLY A 30 -11.64 -0.42 -24.50
C GLY A 30 -12.96 -0.33 -23.75
N SER A 31 -13.44 -1.41 -23.12
CA SER A 31 -14.70 -1.42 -22.38
C SER A 31 -14.60 -0.84 -20.97
N TYR A 32 -13.43 -0.90 -20.34
CA TYR A 32 -13.25 -0.51 -18.94
C TYR A 32 -12.63 0.86 -18.75
N THR A 33 -13.17 1.63 -17.79
CA THR A 33 -12.44 2.71 -17.16
C THR A 33 -11.49 2.16 -16.10
N LEU A 34 -10.50 2.96 -15.67
CA LEU A 34 -9.58 2.54 -14.61
C LEU A 34 -10.33 2.19 -13.31
N GLU A 35 -11.38 2.96 -12.96
CA GLU A 35 -12.23 2.67 -11.79
C GLU A 35 -12.91 1.31 -11.90
N GLN A 36 -13.57 1.05 -13.02
CA GLN A 36 -14.27 -0.23 -13.24
C GLN A 36 -13.31 -1.41 -13.16
N TRP A 37 -12.14 -1.27 -13.77
CA TRP A 37 -11.10 -2.29 -13.71
C TRP A 37 -10.57 -2.50 -12.29
N LEU A 38 -10.22 -1.43 -11.57
CA LEU A 38 -9.70 -1.53 -10.21
C LEU A 38 -10.67 -2.21 -9.25
N LYS A 39 -11.98 -1.90 -9.34
CA LYS A 39 -13.00 -2.54 -8.53
C LYS A 39 -13.14 -4.02 -8.84
N LEU A 40 -13.18 -4.38 -10.13
CA LEU A 40 -13.23 -5.77 -10.58
C LEU A 40 -11.97 -6.54 -10.17
N TRP A 41 -10.79 -5.97 -10.45
CA TRP A 41 -9.51 -6.56 -10.11
C TRP A 41 -9.38 -6.78 -8.60
N TYR A 42 -9.78 -5.80 -7.79
CA TYR A 42 -9.73 -5.92 -6.35
C TYR A 42 -10.60 -7.06 -5.84
N SER A 43 -11.87 -7.13 -6.27
CA SER A 43 -12.81 -8.15 -5.81
C SER A 43 -12.42 -9.58 -6.24
N VAL A 44 -11.87 -9.73 -7.44
CA VAL A 44 -11.55 -11.05 -8.00
C VAL A 44 -10.16 -11.53 -7.58
N TYR A 45 -9.15 -10.67 -7.65
CA TYR A 45 -7.75 -11.10 -7.50
C TYR A 45 -7.13 -10.76 -6.14
N VAL A 46 -7.59 -9.71 -5.46
CA VAL A 46 -6.95 -9.24 -4.24
C VAL A 46 -7.69 -9.68 -2.99
N GLU A 47 -8.97 -9.38 -2.90
CA GLU A 47 -9.76 -9.58 -1.68
C GLU A 47 -9.73 -11.01 -1.14
N PRO A 48 -9.82 -12.09 -1.97
CA PRO A 48 -9.78 -13.45 -1.48
C PRO A 48 -8.42 -13.87 -0.91
N GLN A 49 -7.34 -13.22 -1.33
CA GLN A 49 -5.96 -13.67 -1.05
C GLN A 49 -5.26 -12.88 0.05
N VAL A 50 -5.78 -11.71 0.46
CA VAL A 50 -5.08 -10.82 1.37
C VAL A 50 -5.74 -10.73 2.74
N ARG A 51 -4.92 -10.51 3.78
CA ARG A 51 -5.39 -10.27 5.14
C ARG A 51 -6.13 -8.93 5.21
N TYR A 52 -6.99 -8.80 6.23
CA TYR A 52 -7.82 -7.61 6.42
C TYR A 52 -7.02 -6.28 6.40
N SER A 53 -5.92 -6.19 7.14
CA SER A 53 -5.09 -4.97 7.16
C SER A 53 -4.56 -4.58 5.77
N THR A 54 -4.31 -5.58 4.93
CA THR A 54 -3.89 -5.36 3.54
C THR A 54 -5.08 -4.92 2.68
N ARG A 55 -6.29 -5.42 2.93
CA ARG A 55 -7.52 -4.96 2.25
C ARG A 55 -7.76 -3.48 2.49
N GLU A 56 -7.70 -3.03 3.76
CA GLU A 56 -7.80 -1.62 4.13
C GLU A 56 -6.76 -0.75 3.40
N PHE A 57 -5.54 -1.24 3.29
CA PHE A 57 -4.48 -0.56 2.55
C PHE A 57 -4.82 -0.41 1.06
N TYR A 58 -5.33 -1.47 0.41
CA TYR A 58 -5.74 -1.42 -1.00
C TYR A 58 -6.93 -0.49 -1.19
N HIS A 59 -7.98 -0.59 -0.37
CA HIS A 59 -9.13 0.32 -0.39
C HIS A 59 -8.69 1.77 -0.27
N ASN A 60 -7.85 2.08 0.72
CA ASN A 60 -7.36 3.45 0.91
C ASN A 60 -6.62 3.97 -0.34
N ALA A 61 -5.75 3.17 -0.94
CA ALA A 61 -5.03 3.57 -2.14
C ALA A 61 -5.95 3.75 -3.36
N ILE A 62 -6.90 2.84 -3.55
CA ILE A 62 -7.82 2.83 -4.69
C ILE A 62 -8.86 3.95 -4.55
N ASP A 63 -9.63 3.97 -3.47
CA ASP A 63 -10.82 4.79 -3.34
C ASP A 63 -10.50 6.25 -2.99
N HIS A 64 -9.44 6.48 -2.21
CA HIS A 64 -9.10 7.84 -1.79
C HIS A 64 -8.05 8.52 -2.64
N HIS A 65 -7.24 7.78 -3.38
CA HIS A 65 -6.15 8.37 -4.15
C HIS A 65 -6.28 8.14 -5.65
N ILE A 66 -6.47 6.90 -6.11
CA ILE A 66 -6.42 6.59 -7.55
C ILE A 66 -7.74 6.97 -8.24
N ILE A 67 -8.87 6.47 -7.77
CA ILE A 67 -10.18 6.68 -8.40
C ILE A 67 -10.53 8.17 -8.56
N PRO A 68 -10.38 9.04 -7.54
CA PRO A 68 -10.78 10.44 -7.67
C PRO A 68 -10.03 11.22 -8.75
N LYS A 69 -8.84 10.76 -9.15
CA LYS A 69 -7.96 11.46 -10.10
C LYS A 69 -7.89 10.78 -11.47
N LEU A 70 -7.84 9.48 -11.49
CA LEU A 70 -7.62 8.70 -12.72
C LEU A 70 -8.78 7.76 -13.05
N GLY A 71 -9.76 7.58 -12.18
CA GLY A 71 -10.82 6.59 -12.30
C GLY A 71 -11.64 6.67 -13.58
N SER A 72 -11.93 7.88 -14.06
CA SER A 72 -12.71 8.12 -15.28
C SER A 72 -11.94 7.85 -16.58
N VAL A 73 -10.61 7.71 -16.52
CA VAL A 73 -9.78 7.49 -17.70
C VAL A 73 -9.97 6.05 -18.20
N LYS A 74 -10.18 5.87 -19.50
CA LYS A 74 -10.20 4.54 -20.12
C LYS A 74 -8.82 3.90 -20.03
N LEU A 75 -8.76 2.59 -19.73
CA LEU A 75 -7.51 1.84 -19.57
C LEU A 75 -6.56 2.01 -20.76
N GLU A 76 -7.09 1.90 -21.98
CA GLU A 76 -6.34 2.04 -23.23
C GLU A 76 -5.76 3.45 -23.46
N LYS A 77 -6.35 4.48 -22.81
CA LYS A 77 -5.95 5.89 -22.94
C LYS A 77 -5.06 6.35 -21.78
N LEU A 78 -4.78 5.48 -20.82
CA LEU A 78 -3.96 5.80 -19.68
C LEU A 78 -2.48 5.91 -20.11
N THR A 79 -1.89 7.10 -19.95
CA THR A 79 -0.53 7.38 -20.34
C THR A 79 0.44 7.50 -19.17
N MET A 80 1.73 7.23 -19.43
CA MET A 80 2.80 7.44 -18.44
C MET A 80 2.81 8.89 -17.93
N LEU A 81 2.55 9.88 -18.81
CA LEU A 81 2.54 11.30 -18.42
C LEU A 81 1.45 11.60 -17.39
N GLN A 82 0.23 11.11 -17.60
CA GLN A 82 -0.88 11.29 -16.65
C GLN A 82 -0.55 10.68 -15.29
N ILE A 83 0.04 9.48 -15.28
CA ILE A 83 0.44 8.80 -14.03
C ILE A 83 1.56 9.58 -13.33
N GLN A 84 2.54 10.09 -14.07
CA GLN A 84 3.62 10.90 -13.47
C GLN A 84 3.08 12.22 -12.89
N GLN A 85 2.17 12.88 -13.59
CA GLN A 85 1.49 14.08 -13.08
C GLN A 85 0.69 13.76 -11.81
N PHE A 86 -0.03 12.65 -11.79
CA PHE A 86 -0.74 12.16 -10.62
C PHE A 86 0.18 11.95 -9.41
N TYR A 87 1.36 11.31 -9.58
CA TYR A 87 2.30 11.15 -8.46
C TYR A 87 2.83 12.48 -7.94
N ASN A 88 3.13 13.43 -8.84
CA ASN A 88 3.56 14.76 -8.46
C ASN A 88 2.46 15.53 -7.70
N GLU A 89 1.20 15.35 -8.10
CA GLU A 89 0.06 15.93 -7.42
C GLU A 89 -0.14 15.32 -6.02
N LEU A 90 -0.01 13.99 -5.87
CA LEU A 90 -0.08 13.32 -4.58
C LEU A 90 0.97 13.85 -3.59
N LEU A 91 2.18 14.14 -4.06
CA LEU A 91 3.23 14.72 -3.23
C LEU A 91 2.91 16.15 -2.76
N LYS A 92 2.13 16.91 -3.54
CA LYS A 92 1.78 18.31 -3.22
C LYS A 92 0.51 18.43 -2.38
N SER A 93 -0.52 17.66 -2.72
CA SER A 93 -1.88 17.83 -2.18
C SER A 93 -2.67 16.52 -2.04
N GLY A 94 -1.98 15.39 -1.87
CA GLY A 94 -2.62 14.08 -1.85
C GLY A 94 -3.26 13.68 -0.52
N ARG A 95 -3.07 14.43 0.57
CA ARG A 95 -3.68 14.11 1.87
C ARG A 95 -5.17 14.40 1.85
N VAL A 96 -5.95 13.44 2.33
CA VAL A 96 -7.40 13.58 2.49
C VAL A 96 -7.69 14.10 3.89
N GLN A 97 -8.31 15.28 3.98
CA GLN A 97 -8.75 15.87 5.25
C GLN A 97 -9.95 15.10 5.80
N LYS A 98 -9.86 14.61 7.03
CA LYS A 98 -10.99 14.00 7.72
C LYS A 98 -11.82 15.06 8.42
N LYS A 99 -13.16 14.95 8.33
CA LYS A 99 -14.12 15.95 8.85
C LYS A 99 -13.93 16.35 10.33
N ASN A 100 -13.39 15.46 11.15
CA ASN A 100 -13.25 15.64 12.61
C ASN A 100 -11.79 15.79 13.07
N GLN A 101 -10.88 16.17 12.19
CA GLN A 101 -9.47 16.39 12.56
C GLN A 101 -9.10 17.86 12.35
N PRO A 102 -8.15 18.39 13.13
CA PRO A 102 -7.64 19.72 12.94
C PRO A 102 -7.07 19.89 11.53
N GLU A 103 -7.04 21.11 11.04
CA GLU A 103 -6.54 21.44 9.70
C GLU A 103 -5.11 20.92 9.51
N LEU A 104 -4.89 20.31 8.35
CA LEU A 104 -3.59 19.69 8.04
C LEU A 104 -2.55 20.79 7.79
N LYS A 105 -1.44 20.73 8.51
CA LYS A 105 -0.27 21.59 8.27
C LYS A 105 0.43 21.27 6.94
N GLU A 106 0.36 20.01 6.50
CA GLU A 106 0.93 19.54 5.25
C GLU A 106 -0.14 18.82 4.44
N HIS A 107 -0.32 19.21 3.20
CA HIS A 107 -1.34 18.65 2.30
C HIS A 107 -0.81 17.53 1.40
N GLY A 108 0.51 17.36 1.29
CA GLY A 108 1.15 16.33 0.48
C GLY A 108 1.21 14.97 1.16
N LEU A 109 1.21 13.90 0.36
CA LEU A 109 1.53 12.56 0.84
C LEU A 109 3.04 12.39 0.99
N SER A 110 3.45 11.53 1.93
CA SER A 110 4.85 11.15 2.04
C SER A 110 5.30 10.36 0.80
N PRO A 111 6.60 10.43 0.41
CA PRO A 111 7.15 9.62 -0.68
C PRO A 111 6.83 8.12 -0.52
N ARG A 112 6.86 7.62 0.71
CA ARG A 112 6.50 6.22 1.03
C ARG A 112 5.06 5.90 0.65
N MET A 113 4.12 6.78 0.94
CA MET A 113 2.71 6.55 0.60
C MET A 113 2.49 6.59 -0.92
N VAL A 114 3.16 7.48 -1.63
CA VAL A 114 3.12 7.50 -3.12
C VAL A 114 3.70 6.21 -3.71
N GLN A 115 4.80 5.67 -3.13
CA GLN A 115 5.31 4.34 -3.50
C GLN A 115 4.27 3.23 -3.28
N CYS A 116 3.52 3.30 -2.19
CA CYS A 116 2.45 2.35 -1.90
C CYS A 116 1.33 2.41 -2.95
N VAL A 117 0.89 3.61 -3.32
CA VAL A 117 -0.10 3.82 -4.40
C VAL A 117 0.43 3.30 -5.74
N HIS A 118 1.71 3.56 -6.05
CA HIS A 118 2.37 3.02 -7.24
C HIS A 118 2.32 1.48 -7.27
N VAL A 119 2.64 0.80 -6.16
CA VAL A 119 2.63 -0.68 -6.10
C VAL A 119 1.23 -1.23 -6.39
N VAL A 120 0.18 -0.62 -5.85
CA VAL A 120 -1.20 -1.04 -6.11
C VAL A 120 -1.56 -0.85 -7.58
N LEU A 121 -1.30 0.34 -8.13
CA LEU A 121 -1.60 0.66 -9.53
C LEU A 121 -0.80 -0.22 -10.50
N ASN A 122 0.49 -0.46 -10.21
CA ASN A 122 1.34 -1.33 -11.03
C ASN A 122 0.80 -2.76 -11.08
N LYS A 123 0.44 -3.36 -9.94
CA LYS A 123 -0.12 -4.71 -9.88
C LYS A 123 -1.43 -4.82 -10.66
N ALA A 124 -2.34 -3.86 -10.48
CA ALA A 124 -3.61 -3.86 -11.20
C ALA A 124 -3.43 -3.77 -12.72
N LEU A 125 -2.49 -2.94 -13.17
CA LEU A 125 -2.23 -2.80 -14.61
C LEU A 125 -1.37 -3.93 -15.19
N GLU A 126 -0.58 -4.64 -14.38
CA GLU A 126 0.05 -5.90 -14.81
C GLU A 126 -0.99 -6.96 -15.11
N HIS A 127 -1.96 -7.18 -14.23
CA HIS A 127 -3.07 -8.08 -14.50
C HIS A 127 -3.93 -7.61 -15.70
N ALA A 128 -4.08 -6.30 -15.93
CA ALA A 128 -4.75 -5.80 -17.12
C ALA A 128 -4.01 -6.16 -18.42
N VAL A 129 -2.67 -6.25 -18.39
CA VAL A 129 -1.87 -6.75 -19.51
C VAL A 129 -2.04 -8.26 -19.69
N GLU A 130 -2.03 -9.03 -18.60
CA GLU A 130 -2.26 -10.48 -18.61
C GLU A 130 -3.64 -10.84 -19.16
N GLU A 131 -4.68 -10.07 -18.77
CA GLU A 131 -6.06 -10.19 -19.28
C GLU A 131 -6.24 -9.61 -20.68
N LYS A 132 -5.17 -9.13 -21.32
CA LYS A 132 -5.17 -8.55 -22.67
C LYS A 132 -6.10 -7.33 -22.84
N LEU A 133 -6.32 -6.58 -21.77
CA LEU A 133 -7.09 -5.32 -21.79
C LEU A 133 -6.26 -4.15 -22.30
N ILE A 134 -4.95 -4.18 -22.04
CA ILE A 134 -3.95 -3.20 -22.50
C ILE A 134 -2.70 -3.90 -23.01
N LEU A 135 -2.01 -3.29 -23.94
CA LEU A 135 -0.80 -3.87 -24.56
C LEU A 135 0.42 -3.84 -23.63
N ALA A 136 0.55 -2.79 -22.84
CA ALA A 136 1.68 -2.58 -21.96
C ALA A 136 1.27 -1.80 -20.72
N ASN A 137 1.96 -2.03 -19.62
CA ASN A 137 1.75 -1.31 -18.37
C ASN A 137 2.47 0.05 -18.40
N PRO A 138 1.73 1.18 -18.43
CA PRO A 138 2.33 2.51 -18.50
C PRO A 138 3.03 2.93 -17.19
N VAL A 139 2.76 2.27 -16.07
CA VAL A 139 3.36 2.57 -14.76
C VAL A 139 4.83 2.20 -14.70
N LYS A 140 5.28 1.15 -15.41
CA LYS A 140 6.66 0.62 -15.31
C LYS A 140 7.75 1.64 -15.60
N LYS A 141 7.46 2.64 -16.41
CA LYS A 141 8.43 3.68 -16.81
C LYS A 141 8.32 4.97 -15.98
N CYS A 142 7.39 5.04 -15.03
CA CYS A 142 7.21 6.21 -14.18
C CYS A 142 8.33 6.33 -13.15
N LYS A 143 8.74 7.56 -12.86
CA LYS A 143 9.71 7.85 -11.80
C LYS A 143 8.98 7.90 -10.45
N ILE A 144 9.41 7.04 -9.55
CA ILE A 144 8.88 6.95 -8.19
C ILE A 144 9.69 7.89 -7.29
N PRO A 145 9.06 8.65 -6.38
CA PRO A 145 9.79 9.49 -5.43
C PRO A 145 10.66 8.62 -4.52
N LYS A 146 11.90 9.06 -4.31
CA LYS A 146 12.81 8.39 -3.38
C LYS A 146 12.38 8.66 -1.95
N ASN A 147 12.37 7.61 -1.13
CA ASN A 147 12.16 7.75 0.30
C ASN A 147 13.50 8.13 0.95
N THR A 148 13.55 9.28 1.60
CA THR A 148 14.71 9.65 2.43
C THR A 148 14.63 8.87 3.72
N HIS A 149 15.61 8.03 3.96
CA HIS A 149 15.74 7.31 5.22
C HIS A 149 16.04 8.33 6.33
N LYS A 150 15.12 8.49 7.27
CA LYS A 150 15.42 9.23 8.50
C LYS A 150 15.97 8.23 9.50
N GLU A 151 17.07 8.57 10.15
CA GLU A 151 17.55 7.80 11.29
C GLU A 151 16.46 7.73 12.36
N MET A 152 16.29 6.56 12.94
CA MET A 152 15.33 6.38 14.03
C MET A 152 15.92 6.97 15.31
N ASN A 153 15.17 7.81 15.99
CA ASN A 153 15.53 8.28 17.31
C ASN A 153 15.43 7.11 18.28
N ILE A 154 16.55 6.71 18.84
CA ILE A 154 16.64 5.71 19.91
C ILE A 154 16.48 6.44 21.23
N LEU A 155 15.78 5.83 22.22
CA LEU A 155 15.69 6.37 23.56
C LEU A 155 17.08 6.36 24.21
N PRO A 156 17.68 7.52 24.53
CA PRO A 156 18.97 7.58 25.19
C PRO A 156 18.90 6.95 26.58
N GLU A 157 19.98 6.31 27.03
CA GLU A 157 20.05 5.67 28.34
C GLU A 157 19.67 6.63 29.50
N ALA A 158 20.13 7.88 29.40
CA ALA A 158 19.80 8.93 30.39
C ALA A 158 18.29 9.22 30.51
N LEU A 159 17.49 8.92 29.50
CA LEU A 159 16.05 9.15 29.52
C LEU A 159 15.23 7.92 29.93
N ILE A 160 15.86 6.76 30.15
CA ILE A 160 15.14 5.54 30.57
C ILE A 160 14.48 5.74 31.94
N GLY A 161 15.20 6.30 32.90
CA GLY A 161 14.65 6.58 34.23
C GLY A 161 13.44 7.52 34.21
N PRO A 162 13.54 8.72 33.62
CA PRO A 162 12.41 9.63 33.45
C PRO A 162 11.24 9.00 32.68
N TYR A 163 11.50 8.20 31.63
CA TYR A 163 10.48 7.48 30.88
C TYR A 163 9.68 6.51 31.75
N LEU A 164 10.36 5.68 32.53
CA LEU A 164 9.72 4.72 33.45
C LEU A 164 8.98 5.42 34.63
N SER A 165 9.47 6.56 35.09
CA SER A 165 8.78 7.37 36.08
C SER A 165 7.46 7.92 35.54
N ALA A 166 7.47 8.50 34.35
CA ALA A 166 6.25 8.94 33.66
C ALA A 166 5.27 7.78 33.40
N ALA A 167 5.78 6.61 32.98
CA ALA A 167 4.94 5.43 32.81
C ALA A 167 4.27 4.97 34.11
N ARG A 168 4.94 5.12 35.27
CA ARG A 168 4.38 4.82 36.58
C ARG A 168 3.27 5.81 36.96
N GLU A 169 3.47 7.10 36.75
CA GLU A 169 2.47 8.13 37.01
C GLU A 169 1.19 7.91 36.22
N HIS A 170 1.32 7.42 34.98
CA HIS A 170 0.18 7.09 34.10
C HIS A 170 -0.39 5.67 34.32
N GLY A 171 0.11 4.89 35.26
CA GLY A 171 -0.39 3.54 35.56
C GLY A 171 -0.06 2.48 34.51
N ILE A 172 0.91 2.76 33.62
CA ILE A 172 1.29 1.86 32.49
C ILE A 172 2.73 1.35 32.63
N LEU A 173 3.32 1.38 33.83
CA LEU A 173 4.71 0.97 34.05
C LEU A 173 4.98 -0.47 33.56
N ALA A 174 4.13 -1.44 33.95
CA ALA A 174 4.37 -2.85 33.65
C ALA A 174 4.48 -3.12 32.14
N PRO A 175 3.52 -2.70 31.27
CA PRO A 175 3.65 -2.89 29.85
C PRO A 175 4.84 -2.13 29.24
N MET A 176 5.13 -0.91 29.68
CA MET A 176 6.27 -0.12 29.17
C MET A 176 7.62 -0.72 29.56
N TYR A 177 7.74 -1.23 30.79
CA TYR A 177 8.95 -1.92 31.25
C TYR A 177 9.17 -3.23 30.45
N LEU A 178 8.10 -4.00 30.24
CA LEU A 178 8.17 -5.25 29.49
C LEU A 178 8.55 -5.00 28.03
N GLU A 179 7.95 -3.98 27.38
CA GLU A 179 8.28 -3.60 26.00
C GLU A 179 9.76 -3.19 25.89
N LEU A 180 10.24 -2.37 26.82
CA LEU A 180 11.63 -1.88 26.82
C LEU A 180 12.65 -3.01 27.01
N THR A 181 12.34 -4.00 27.84
CA THR A 181 13.27 -5.11 28.16
C THR A 181 13.22 -6.26 27.15
N THR A 182 12.07 -6.48 26.50
CA THR A 182 11.86 -7.63 25.59
C THR A 182 11.83 -7.23 24.12
N GLY A 183 11.61 -5.95 23.79
CA GLY A 183 11.45 -5.49 22.41
C GLY A 183 10.18 -5.98 21.73
N LEU A 184 9.16 -6.39 22.47
CA LEU A 184 7.89 -6.87 21.95
C LEU A 184 7.21 -5.81 21.09
N ARG A 185 6.59 -6.24 19.99
CA ARG A 185 5.72 -5.35 19.22
C ARG A 185 4.45 -5.05 20.01
N ARG A 186 3.93 -3.82 19.89
CA ARG A 186 2.71 -3.41 20.58
C ARG A 186 1.56 -4.42 20.51
N GLY A 187 1.34 -5.06 19.35
CA GLY A 187 0.29 -6.05 19.18
C GLY A 187 0.55 -7.36 19.93
N GLU A 188 1.80 -7.75 20.09
CA GLU A 188 2.23 -8.93 20.84
C GLU A 188 2.11 -8.64 22.34
N LEU A 189 2.61 -7.49 22.79
CA LEU A 189 2.49 -7.04 24.18
C LEU A 189 1.02 -7.01 24.65
N LEU A 190 0.12 -6.43 23.84
CA LEU A 190 -1.31 -6.34 24.17
C LEU A 190 -2.06 -7.68 24.06
N ALA A 191 -1.46 -8.68 23.43
CA ALA A 191 -2.03 -10.04 23.31
C ALA A 191 -1.65 -10.94 24.46
N LEU A 192 -0.68 -10.57 25.32
CA LEU A 192 -0.19 -11.38 26.42
C LEU A 192 -1.27 -11.65 27.47
N ARG A 193 -1.27 -12.85 27.98
CA ARG A 193 -2.11 -13.33 29.08
C ARG A 193 -1.24 -13.94 30.17
N TRP A 194 -1.79 -14.07 31.37
CA TRP A 194 -1.09 -14.73 32.47
C TRP A 194 -0.72 -16.19 32.19
N GLU A 195 -1.48 -16.87 31.33
CA GLU A 195 -1.20 -18.25 30.88
C GLU A 195 0.04 -18.34 29.97
N ASP A 196 0.46 -17.23 29.35
CA ASP A 196 1.63 -17.18 28.48
C ASP A 196 2.94 -17.02 29.28
N LEU A 197 2.86 -16.75 30.60
CA LEU A 197 4.00 -16.58 31.50
C LEU A 197 4.24 -17.85 32.33
N ASP A 198 5.36 -18.50 32.10
CA ASP A 198 5.87 -19.59 32.95
C ASP A 198 6.89 -19.03 33.96
N VAL A 199 6.43 -18.81 35.20
CA VAL A 199 7.25 -18.24 36.27
C VAL A 199 8.33 -19.20 36.72
N GLN A 200 8.09 -20.52 36.68
CA GLN A 200 9.04 -21.55 37.12
C GLN A 200 10.24 -21.61 36.18
N ASN A 201 9.96 -21.66 34.87
CA ASN A 201 10.99 -21.70 33.82
C ASN A 201 11.46 -20.31 33.39
N ARG A 202 10.89 -19.22 33.94
CA ARG A 202 11.20 -17.83 33.59
C ARG A 202 11.06 -17.57 32.09
N THR A 203 10.05 -18.14 31.46
CA THR A 203 9.80 -17.99 30.01
C THR A 203 8.48 -17.29 29.73
N LEU A 204 8.45 -16.54 28.63
CA LEU A 204 7.26 -15.84 28.13
C LEU A 204 6.98 -16.30 26.71
N SER A 205 5.81 -16.92 26.50
CA SER A 205 5.40 -17.47 25.19
C SER A 205 4.70 -16.40 24.37
N ILE A 206 5.26 -16.03 23.21
CA ILE A 206 4.72 -15.02 22.30
C ILE A 206 4.16 -15.70 21.07
N ASN A 207 2.91 -16.13 21.15
CA ASN A 207 2.23 -16.90 20.11
C ASN A 207 1.01 -16.18 19.49
N LYS A 208 0.69 -14.97 19.98
CA LYS A 208 -0.48 -14.19 19.57
C LYS A 208 -0.10 -12.72 19.35
N SER A 209 -0.83 -12.05 18.49
CA SER A 209 -0.76 -10.59 18.32
C SER A 209 -2.17 -10.03 18.17
N VAL A 210 -2.45 -8.89 18.80
CA VAL A 210 -3.74 -8.18 18.69
C VAL A 210 -3.70 -7.19 17.56
N ALA A 211 -4.69 -7.24 16.66
CA ALA A 211 -4.94 -6.24 15.64
C ALA A 211 -6.35 -5.67 15.80
N ARG A 212 -6.52 -4.38 15.55
CA ARG A 212 -7.85 -3.74 15.54
C ARG A 212 -8.47 -3.89 14.14
N GLN A 213 -9.70 -4.44 14.10
CA GLN A 213 -10.47 -4.59 12.87
C GLN A 213 -11.91 -4.11 13.11
N ASN A 214 -12.38 -3.14 12.35
CA ASN A 214 -13.74 -2.58 12.44
C ASN A 214 -14.19 -2.25 13.88
N GLY A 215 -13.27 -1.70 14.69
CA GLY A 215 -13.53 -1.41 16.09
C GLY A 215 -13.36 -2.58 17.06
N CYS A 216 -13.30 -3.83 16.58
CA CYS A 216 -13.05 -5.03 17.37
C CYS A 216 -11.55 -5.37 17.45
N LEU A 217 -11.16 -6.05 18.53
CA LEU A 217 -9.82 -6.60 18.69
C LEU A 217 -9.82 -8.04 18.21
N LEU A 218 -8.95 -8.35 17.26
CA LEU A 218 -8.72 -9.70 16.76
C LEU A 218 -7.36 -10.20 17.19
N TYR A 219 -7.33 -11.43 17.67
CA TYR A 219 -6.10 -12.16 17.96
C TYR A 219 -5.65 -12.87 16.68
N THR A 220 -4.41 -12.60 16.28
CA THR A 220 -3.78 -13.21 15.09
C THR A 220 -2.50 -13.92 15.50
N SER A 221 -2.02 -14.85 14.67
CA SER A 221 -0.69 -15.44 14.86
C SER A 221 0.40 -14.35 14.74
N PRO A 222 1.54 -14.49 15.44
CA PRO A 222 2.68 -13.60 15.31
C PRO A 222 3.21 -13.60 13.87
N SER A 223 4.03 -12.58 13.55
CA SER A 223 4.63 -12.46 12.22
C SER A 223 5.48 -13.69 11.87
N PRO A 224 5.45 -14.20 10.63
CA PRO A 224 6.30 -15.33 10.23
C PRO A 224 7.81 -15.07 10.38
N ARG A 225 8.22 -13.82 10.47
CA ARG A 225 9.63 -13.43 10.68
C ARG A 225 10.16 -13.69 12.10
N ASP A 226 9.27 -13.96 13.04
CA ASP A 226 9.60 -14.14 14.46
C ASP A 226 9.50 -15.61 14.91
N ARG A 227 9.36 -16.53 13.95
CA ARG A 227 9.44 -17.97 14.18
C ARG A 227 10.89 -18.41 13.98
N GLY A 228 11.76 -17.97 14.87
CA GLY A 228 13.13 -18.46 14.99
C GLY A 228 13.22 -19.52 16.07
#